data_df3fcb79fb43c60734a4f2fed7f70242
#
_entry.id   df3fcb79fb43c60734a4f2fed7f70242
#
_cell.length_a   1.000
_cell.length_b   1.000
_cell.length_c   1.000
_cell.angle_alpha   90.00
_cell.angle_beta   90.00
_cell.angle_gamma   90.00
#
_symmetry.space_group_name_H-M   'P 1'
#
loop_
_entity.id
_entity.type
_entity.pdbx_description
1 polymer ?
#
loop_
_entity_poly.entity_id
_entity_poly.type
_entity_poly.pdbx_seq_one_letter_code
_entity_poly.pdbx_strand_id
1 'polypeptide(L)'
;MKLAREQIEADFRTLIGPLCDAVGPSGFEDEVADLLRKELADCDVELSDDVMGNLIAYKKGNKKGSVLIAAHMDEIGLIVRHIDSKGFLWVETLGGI
;
A
#
# COMPACT_ATOMS: atom_id res chain seq x y z
N MET A 1 -20.49 -5.83 17.46
CA MET A 1 -20.33 -4.40 17.81
C MET A 1 -20.58 -3.59 16.55
N LYS A 2 -21.59 -2.74 16.55
CA LYS A 2 -21.86 -1.86 15.40
C LYS A 2 -21.04 -0.58 15.63
N LEU A 3 -19.96 -0.39 14.89
CA LEU A 3 -19.25 0.88 14.88
C LEU A 3 -20.20 1.98 14.36
N ALA A 4 -20.20 3.14 14.98
CA ALA A 4 -20.92 4.28 14.45
C ALA A 4 -20.32 4.66 13.07
N ARG A 5 -21.16 5.01 12.11
CA ARG A 5 -20.74 5.37 10.75
C ARG A 5 -19.64 6.43 10.76
N GLU A 6 -19.79 7.43 11.61
CA GLU A 6 -18.82 8.52 11.76
C GLU A 6 -17.43 8.02 12.21
N GLN A 7 -17.39 7.01 13.08
CA GLN A 7 -16.12 6.41 13.51
C GLN A 7 -15.45 5.66 12.36
N ILE A 8 -16.22 4.89 11.58
CA ILE A 8 -15.69 4.18 10.41
C ILE A 8 -15.14 5.16 9.39
N GLU A 9 -15.85 6.27 9.13
CA GLU A 9 -15.40 7.31 8.20
C GLU A 9 -14.12 8.01 8.69
N ALA A 10 -14.01 8.28 9.99
CA ALA A 10 -12.82 8.88 10.60
C ALA A 10 -11.62 7.94 10.52
N ASP A 11 -11.78 6.68 10.91
CA ASP A 11 -10.74 5.65 10.86
C ASP A 11 -10.27 5.42 9.42
N PHE A 12 -11.21 5.38 8.46
CA PHE A 12 -10.90 5.24 7.05
C PHE A 12 -10.05 6.40 6.53
N ARG A 13 -10.41 7.65 6.84
CA ARG A 13 -9.64 8.83 6.41
C ARG A 13 -8.24 8.84 7.00
N THR A 14 -8.10 8.49 8.27
CA THR A 14 -6.83 8.45 8.98
C THR A 14 -5.89 7.40 8.41
N LEU A 15 -6.43 6.26 7.97
CA LEU A 15 -5.64 5.16 7.40
C LEU A 15 -5.35 5.37 5.91
N ILE A 16 -6.36 5.71 5.13
CA ILE A 16 -6.24 5.79 3.66
C ILE A 16 -5.54 7.07 3.20
N GLY A 17 -5.70 8.19 3.91
CA GLY A 17 -5.05 9.45 3.55
C GLY A 17 -3.53 9.29 3.36
N PRO A 18 -2.79 8.87 4.38
CA PRO A 18 -1.34 8.65 4.26
C PRO A 18 -0.93 7.66 3.17
N LEU A 19 -1.73 6.60 2.94
CA LEU A 19 -1.47 5.63 1.88
C LEU A 19 -1.66 6.24 0.47
N CYS A 20 -2.63 7.16 0.31
CA CYS A 20 -2.84 7.86 -0.95
C CYS A 20 -1.79 8.96 -1.22
N ASP A 21 -1.16 9.49 -0.16
CA ASP A 21 -0.12 10.52 -0.27
C ASP A 21 1.28 9.92 -0.45
N ALA A 22 1.45 8.63 -0.14
CA ALA A 22 2.71 7.91 -0.30
C ALA A 22 3.08 7.70 -1.77
N VAL A 23 4.37 7.70 -2.08
CA VAL A 23 4.88 7.36 -3.41
C VAL A 23 4.95 5.84 -3.55
N GLY A 24 4.13 5.30 -4.45
CA GLY A 24 4.03 3.85 -4.64
C GLY A 24 3.73 3.41 -6.06
N PRO A 25 4.42 3.93 -7.13
CA PRO A 25 4.24 3.39 -8.47
C PRO A 25 4.80 1.96 -8.56
N SER A 26 4.28 1.16 -9.48
CA SER A 26 4.69 -0.24 -9.69
C SER A 26 6.22 -0.41 -9.71
N GLY A 27 6.73 -1.26 -8.81
CA GLY A 27 8.17 -1.52 -8.62
C GLY A 27 8.85 -0.57 -7.63
N PHE A 28 8.12 0.37 -7.02
CA PHE A 28 8.62 1.35 -6.04
C PHE A 28 7.64 1.50 -4.87
N GLU A 29 7.07 0.39 -4.39
CA GLU A 29 6.02 0.37 -3.37
C GLU A 29 6.55 0.39 -1.94
N ASP A 30 7.86 0.55 -1.73
CA ASP A 30 8.51 0.47 -0.41
C ASP A 30 7.89 1.43 0.61
N GLU A 31 7.58 2.66 0.21
CA GLU A 31 6.99 3.66 1.11
C GLU A 31 5.59 3.23 1.59
N VAL A 32 4.79 2.68 0.68
CA VAL A 32 3.46 2.14 1.01
C VAL A 32 3.58 0.94 1.95
N ALA A 33 4.51 0.02 1.65
CA ALA A 33 4.77 -1.14 2.48
C ALA A 33 5.22 -0.76 3.90
N ASP A 34 6.07 0.27 4.04
CA ASP A 34 6.54 0.77 5.33
C ASP A 34 5.42 1.42 6.16
N LEU A 35 4.52 2.17 5.51
CA LEU A 35 3.32 2.68 6.16
C LEU A 35 2.44 1.55 6.68
N LEU A 36 2.19 0.53 5.85
CA LEU A 36 1.40 -0.63 6.25
C LEU A 36 2.06 -1.42 7.40
N ARG A 37 3.38 -1.60 7.40
CA ARG A 37 4.10 -2.23 8.51
C ARG A 37 3.91 -1.46 9.81
N LYS A 38 3.98 -0.13 9.73
CA LYS A 38 3.78 0.74 10.89
C LYS A 38 2.36 0.63 11.45
N GLU A 39 1.35 0.64 10.58
CA GLU A 39 -0.06 0.50 10.99
C GLU A 39 -0.36 -0.89 11.59
N LEU A 40 0.34 -1.92 11.11
CA LEU A 40 0.18 -3.29 11.59
C LEU A 40 1.05 -3.64 12.80
N ALA A 41 1.96 -2.75 13.22
CA ALA A 41 2.92 -3.03 14.29
C ALA A 41 2.25 -3.37 15.64
N ASP A 42 1.11 -2.75 15.94
CA ASP A 42 0.34 -2.98 17.16
C ASP A 42 -0.75 -4.05 17.00
N CYS A 43 -0.81 -4.67 15.82
CA CYS A 43 -1.74 -5.76 15.55
C CYS A 43 -1.11 -7.11 15.94
N ASP A 44 -1.97 -8.05 16.39
CA ASP A 44 -1.55 -9.43 16.69
C ASP A 44 -1.42 -10.23 15.37
N VAL A 45 -0.37 -9.94 14.59
CA VAL A 45 -0.05 -10.56 13.31
C VAL A 45 1.45 -10.80 13.17
N GLU A 46 1.82 -11.82 12.43
CA GLU A 46 3.19 -12.05 11.99
C GLU A 46 3.40 -11.40 10.62
N LEU A 47 4.36 -10.49 10.50
CA LEU A 47 4.70 -9.82 9.25
C LEU A 47 5.87 -10.49 8.55
N SER A 48 5.76 -10.66 7.26
CA SER A 48 6.85 -11.16 6.39
C SER A 48 6.77 -10.55 5.01
N ASP A 49 7.88 -10.58 4.29
CA ASP A 49 7.97 -10.18 2.90
C ASP A 49 8.36 -11.37 2.04
N ASP A 50 7.93 -11.39 0.81
CA ASP A 50 8.40 -12.35 -0.17
C ASP A 50 9.38 -11.70 -1.18
N VAL A 51 9.92 -12.53 -2.07
CA VAL A 51 10.89 -12.09 -3.09
C VAL A 51 10.30 -11.16 -4.16
N MET A 52 8.98 -11.04 -4.22
CA MET A 52 8.26 -10.15 -5.14
C MET A 52 7.93 -8.80 -4.49
N GLY A 53 8.29 -8.61 -3.21
CA GLY A 53 7.95 -7.41 -2.46
C GLY A 53 6.55 -7.40 -1.85
N ASN A 54 5.83 -8.52 -1.86
CA ASN A 54 4.55 -8.60 -1.18
C ASN A 54 4.74 -8.52 0.34
N LEU A 55 3.98 -7.65 0.99
CA LEU A 55 3.86 -7.64 2.45
C LEU A 55 2.77 -8.61 2.88
N ILE A 56 3.12 -9.58 3.70
CA ILE A 56 2.21 -10.62 4.18
C ILE A 56 2.01 -10.44 5.68
N ALA A 57 0.75 -10.29 6.10
CA ALA A 57 0.35 -10.25 7.50
C ALA A 57 -0.45 -11.53 7.82
N TYR A 58 0.12 -12.39 8.65
CA TYR A 58 -0.50 -13.64 9.05
C TYR A 58 -1.04 -13.56 10.47
N LYS A 59 -2.31 -13.88 10.63
CA LYS A 59 -2.96 -14.05 11.93
C LYS A 59 -3.40 -15.48 12.13
N LYS A 60 -2.85 -16.12 13.15
CA LYS A 60 -3.24 -17.49 13.52
C LYS A 60 -4.66 -17.53 14.00
N GLY A 61 -5.49 -18.36 13.36
CA GLY A 61 -6.85 -18.65 13.79
C GLY A 61 -6.93 -19.85 14.72
N ASN A 62 -8.11 -20.04 15.31
CA ASN A 62 -8.39 -21.18 16.21
C ASN A 62 -9.32 -22.24 15.57
N LYS A 63 -9.67 -22.08 14.30
CA LYS A 63 -10.53 -23.01 13.54
C LYS A 63 -9.78 -23.62 12.37
N LYS A 64 -10.31 -24.71 11.81
CA LYS A 64 -9.78 -25.29 10.57
C LYS A 64 -10.11 -24.37 9.39
N GLY A 65 -9.17 -24.30 8.44
CA GLY A 65 -9.26 -23.49 7.25
C GLY A 65 -8.53 -22.16 7.38
N SER A 66 -8.36 -21.48 6.25
CA SER A 66 -7.76 -20.17 6.15
C SER A 66 -8.57 -19.27 5.22
N VAL A 67 -8.47 -17.97 5.45
CA VAL A 67 -9.02 -16.94 4.57
C VAL A 67 -7.85 -16.09 4.11
N LEU A 68 -7.72 -15.89 2.80
CA LEU A 68 -6.78 -14.95 2.21
C LEU A 68 -7.52 -13.68 1.81
N ILE A 69 -7.02 -12.53 2.25
CA ILE A 69 -7.44 -11.21 1.78
C ILE A 69 -6.25 -10.64 1.04
N ALA A 70 -6.42 -10.25 -0.21
CA ALA A 70 -5.38 -9.71 -1.04
C ALA A 70 -5.80 -8.36 -1.64
N ALA A 71 -4.87 -7.41 -1.63
CA ALA A 71 -5.01 -6.11 -2.26
C ALA A 71 -3.64 -5.67 -2.81
N HIS A 72 -3.64 -4.88 -3.90
CA HIS A 72 -2.40 -4.33 -4.41
C HIS A 72 -1.99 -3.05 -3.67
N MET A 73 -0.69 -2.76 -3.64
CA MET A 73 -0.12 -1.56 -3.02
C MET A 73 0.25 -0.49 -4.03
N ASP A 74 0.46 -0.88 -5.29
CA ASP A 74 0.93 0.04 -6.32
C ASP A 74 -0.18 0.96 -6.83
N GLU A 75 0.26 2.09 -7.35
CA GLU A 75 -0.57 3.07 -8.02
C GLU A 75 -0.02 3.39 -9.42
N ILE A 76 -0.81 4.06 -10.22
CA ILE A 76 -0.36 4.61 -11.49
C ILE A 76 0.64 5.75 -11.26
N GLY A 77 1.62 5.90 -12.14
CA GLY A 77 2.63 6.93 -12.01
C GLY A 77 3.29 7.30 -13.32
N LEU A 78 4.23 8.21 -13.24
CA LEU A 78 5.07 8.63 -14.34
C LEU A 78 6.54 8.47 -13.98
N ILE A 79 7.34 7.92 -14.90
CA ILE A 79 8.79 7.87 -14.76
C ILE A 79 9.45 8.84 -15.73
N VAL A 80 10.38 9.65 -15.23
CA VAL A 80 11.13 10.57 -16.07
C VAL A 80 12.22 9.79 -16.82
N ARG A 81 12.13 9.76 -18.14
CA ARG A 81 13.12 9.10 -19.01
C ARG A 81 14.25 10.03 -19.45
N HIS A 82 13.95 11.30 -19.63
CA HIS A 82 14.91 12.27 -20.14
C HIS A 82 14.49 13.69 -19.74
N ILE A 83 15.47 14.55 -19.50
CA ILE A 83 15.30 15.98 -19.32
C ILE A 83 16.06 16.67 -20.44
N ASP A 84 15.39 17.44 -21.30
CA ASP A 84 16.04 18.10 -22.41
C ASP A 84 16.80 19.36 -21.97
N SER A 85 17.53 19.95 -22.91
CA SER A 85 18.35 21.14 -22.65
C SER A 85 17.54 22.40 -22.31
N LYS A 86 16.21 22.37 -22.52
CA LYS A 86 15.27 23.44 -22.19
C LYS A 86 14.54 23.21 -20.88
N GLY A 87 14.79 22.07 -20.20
CA GLY A 87 14.18 21.71 -18.94
C GLY A 87 12.84 20.98 -19.06
N PHE A 88 12.42 20.56 -20.27
CA PHE A 88 11.23 19.74 -20.44
C PHE A 88 11.49 18.30 -20.04
N LEU A 89 10.51 17.69 -19.33
CA LEU A 89 10.55 16.31 -18.90
C LEU A 89 9.89 15.41 -19.94
N TRP A 90 10.62 14.38 -20.37
CA TRP A 90 10.08 13.28 -21.16
C TRP A 90 9.73 12.17 -20.18
N VAL A 91 8.47 11.82 -20.11
CA VAL A 91 7.96 10.86 -19.13
C VAL A 91 7.36 9.66 -19.84
N GLU A 92 7.34 8.52 -19.15
CA GLU A 92 6.65 7.31 -19.53
C GLU A 92 5.67 6.92 -18.43
N THR A 93 4.53 6.36 -18.81
CA THR A 93 3.48 5.95 -17.87
C THR A 93 3.85 4.61 -17.20
N LEU A 94 3.59 4.51 -15.90
CA LEU A 94 3.61 3.27 -15.14
C LEU A 94 2.17 2.93 -14.77
N GLY A 95 1.74 1.71 -15.13
CA GLY A 95 0.35 1.28 -14.97
C GLY A 95 -0.56 1.72 -16.11
N GLY A 96 -1.85 1.55 -15.93
CA GLY A 96 -2.88 1.85 -16.93
C GLY A 96 -3.37 3.30 -16.85
N ILE A 97 -2.71 4.18 -17.58
CA ILE A 97 -3.10 5.60 -17.73
C ILE A 97 -3.62 5.79 -19.15
#